data_d877c46867757021a27663a073f95b7e
#
_entry.id   d877c46867757021a27663a073f95b7e
#
_cell.length_a   1.000
_cell.length_b   1.000
_cell.length_c   1.000
_cell.angle_alpha   90.00
_cell.angle_beta   90.00
_cell.angle_gamma   90.00
#
_symmetry.space_group_name_H-M   'P 1'
#
loop_
_entity.id
_entity.type
_entity.pdbx_description
1 polymer ?
#
loop_
_entity_poly.entity_id
_entity_poly.type
_entity_poly.pdbx_seq_one_letter_code
_entity_poly.pdbx_strand_id
1 'polypeptide(L)'
;RIDIAGPGYSSRAQRTLTFSGRVLEVLHLDGPLLLAVLAVCTAGLVVLFSAAGEDVGVFLRQAARVGLGLGVMIAVAQVPPRVLRAVAPWLYAVGVLLLVAVALVGDIAMGAQRWLDLGFIRFQPSEIMKIALPLACAWYLHDRPLPPDFRTLLVLAVAILVPVLLIAEQPDLGTSLLVAAGGGLVVLLAGLQLRYILGLGALLAGAVPVLWHFLHDYQRQRVLTFLNP
;
A
#
# COMPACT_ATOMS: atom_id res chain seq x y z
N ARG A 1 7.56 53.41 -19.13
CA ARG A 1 8.51 52.26 -19.07
C ARG A 1 9.15 52.23 -17.70
N ILE A 2 8.65 51.36 -16.85
CA ILE A 2 9.24 51.07 -15.53
C ILE A 2 9.82 49.68 -15.66
N ASP A 3 11.18 49.61 -15.68
CA ASP A 3 11.94 48.37 -15.58
C ASP A 3 11.81 47.84 -14.16
N ILE A 4 11.03 46.78 -13.99
CA ILE A 4 11.01 45.98 -12.75
C ILE A 4 11.88 44.74 -12.98
N ALA A 5 13.18 44.97 -13.10
CA ALA A 5 14.17 43.95 -12.95
C ALA A 5 14.43 43.78 -11.46
N GLY A 6 13.67 42.95 -10.78
CA GLY A 6 13.97 42.53 -9.41
C GLY A 6 15.23 41.65 -9.40
N PRO A 7 16.18 41.93 -8.50
CA PRO A 7 17.40 41.14 -8.39
C PRO A 7 17.11 39.82 -7.67
N GLY A 8 17.49 38.72 -8.28
CA GLY A 8 17.84 37.56 -7.48
C GLY A 8 16.98 36.29 -7.52
N TYR A 9 16.56 35.82 -8.70
CA TYR A 9 16.37 34.37 -8.89
C TYR A 9 17.58 33.78 -9.65
N SER A 10 18.76 34.13 -9.19
CA SER A 10 19.98 33.51 -9.64
C SER A 10 20.44 32.52 -8.58
N SER A 11 20.79 31.37 -9.04
CA SER A 11 21.50 30.29 -8.35
C SER A 11 20.66 29.50 -7.34
N ARG A 12 19.77 28.60 -7.84
CA ARG A 12 19.87 27.24 -7.31
C ARG A 12 21.33 26.87 -7.47
N ALA A 13 22.05 26.84 -6.35
CA ALA A 13 23.42 26.38 -6.31
C ALA A 13 23.47 25.10 -7.15
N GLN A 14 24.28 25.13 -8.22
CA GLN A 14 24.68 23.93 -8.93
C GLN A 14 25.44 23.10 -7.89
N ARG A 15 24.71 22.30 -7.09
CA ARG A 15 25.35 21.23 -6.34
C ARG A 15 26.07 20.42 -7.41
N THR A 16 27.38 20.46 -7.39
CA THR A 16 28.21 19.50 -8.09
C THR A 16 27.84 18.15 -7.53
N LEU A 17 26.84 17.51 -8.19
CA LEU A 17 26.38 16.19 -7.79
C LEU A 17 27.58 15.27 -7.92
N THR A 18 27.92 14.60 -6.84
CA THR A 18 28.86 13.48 -6.88
C THR A 18 28.37 12.47 -7.91
N PHE A 19 29.25 11.66 -8.49
CA PHE A 19 28.88 10.63 -9.46
C PHE A 19 27.68 9.79 -9.01
N SER A 20 27.64 9.41 -7.72
CA SER A 20 26.51 8.72 -7.09
C SER A 20 25.20 9.53 -7.12
N GLY A 21 25.26 10.84 -6.91
CA GLY A 21 24.06 11.69 -6.99
C GLY A 21 23.45 11.75 -8.38
N ARG A 22 24.28 11.78 -9.43
CA ARG A 22 23.79 11.73 -10.83
C ARG A 22 23.14 10.40 -11.18
N VAL A 23 23.70 9.27 -10.71
CA VAL A 23 23.10 7.95 -10.93
C VAL A 23 21.74 7.85 -10.27
N LEU A 24 21.58 8.33 -9.04
CA LEU A 24 20.31 8.33 -8.33
C LEU A 24 19.25 9.20 -9.01
N GLU A 25 19.65 10.37 -9.54
CA GLU A 25 18.74 11.21 -10.34
C GLU A 25 18.27 10.52 -11.61
N VAL A 26 19.18 9.89 -12.36
CA VAL A 26 18.83 9.14 -13.56
C VAL A 26 17.89 7.97 -13.25
N LEU A 27 18.08 7.32 -12.10
CA LEU A 27 17.23 6.22 -11.66
C LEU A 27 15.95 6.70 -10.96
N HIS A 28 15.71 8.01 -10.86
CA HIS A 28 14.54 8.60 -10.16
C HIS A 28 14.41 8.12 -8.71
N LEU A 29 15.56 7.92 -8.01
CA LEU A 29 15.62 7.44 -6.64
C LEU A 29 16.04 8.54 -5.68
N ASP A 30 15.32 8.65 -4.57
CA ASP A 30 15.72 9.49 -3.44
C ASP A 30 16.80 8.77 -2.62
N GLY A 31 17.99 9.39 -2.48
CA GLY A 31 19.13 8.77 -1.82
C GLY A 31 18.88 8.44 -0.33
N PRO A 32 18.41 9.39 0.48
CA PRO A 32 18.02 9.15 1.87
C PRO A 32 17.00 8.05 2.04
N LEU A 33 15.96 8.01 1.19
CA LEU A 33 14.94 6.98 1.22
C LEU A 33 15.51 5.60 0.87
N LEU A 34 16.34 5.53 -0.18
CA LEU A 34 17.01 4.28 -0.56
C LEU A 34 17.88 3.75 0.56
N LEU A 35 18.67 4.61 1.22
CA LEU A 35 19.49 4.21 2.36
C LEU A 35 18.65 3.68 3.52
N ALA A 36 17.51 4.31 3.83
CA ALA A 36 16.59 3.84 4.86
C ALA A 36 16.03 2.45 4.52
N VAL A 37 15.60 2.24 3.27
CA VAL A 37 15.12 0.92 2.80
C VAL A 37 16.20 -0.14 2.91
N LEU A 38 17.42 0.16 2.45
CA LEU A 38 18.54 -0.78 2.53
C LEU A 38 18.92 -1.10 3.98
N ALA A 39 18.90 -0.12 4.88
CA ALA A 39 19.17 -0.33 6.29
C ALA A 39 18.14 -1.29 6.92
N VAL A 40 16.84 -1.07 6.66
CA VAL A 40 15.77 -1.97 7.16
C VAL A 40 15.91 -3.37 6.57
N CYS A 41 16.15 -3.48 5.26
CA CYS A 41 16.36 -4.79 4.61
C CYS A 41 17.57 -5.54 5.19
N THR A 42 18.69 -4.83 5.41
CA THR A 42 19.90 -5.41 5.99
C THR A 42 19.65 -5.87 7.42
N ALA A 43 19.03 -5.02 8.26
CA ALA A 43 18.66 -5.40 9.62
C ALA A 43 17.73 -6.63 9.64
N GLY A 44 16.73 -6.67 8.75
CA GLY A 44 15.83 -7.82 8.61
C GLY A 44 16.56 -9.10 8.21
N LEU A 45 17.55 -9.03 7.30
CA LEU A 45 18.36 -10.17 6.91
C LEU A 45 19.26 -10.67 8.06
N VAL A 46 19.84 -9.76 8.85
CA VAL A 46 20.65 -10.11 10.04
C VAL A 46 19.78 -10.82 11.07
N VAL A 47 18.61 -10.27 11.39
CA VAL A 47 17.67 -10.89 12.35
C VAL A 47 17.21 -12.26 11.84
N LEU A 48 16.90 -12.39 10.55
CA LEU A 48 16.50 -13.67 9.96
C LEU A 48 17.61 -14.70 10.07
N PHE A 49 18.86 -14.32 9.78
CA PHE A 49 20.00 -15.24 9.85
C PHE A 49 20.19 -15.78 11.27
N SER A 50 20.13 -14.90 12.27
CA SER A 50 20.18 -15.29 13.67
C SER A 50 19.00 -16.18 14.09
N ALA A 51 17.77 -15.82 13.70
CA ALA A 51 16.56 -16.56 14.06
C ALA A 51 16.47 -17.94 13.37
N ALA A 52 17.09 -18.08 12.18
CA ALA A 52 17.14 -19.34 11.43
C ALA A 52 18.27 -20.29 11.88
N GLY A 53 18.96 -20.02 13.00
CA GLY A 53 20.06 -20.83 13.48
C GLY A 53 21.27 -20.82 12.53
N GLU A 54 21.54 -19.67 11.90
CA GLU A 54 22.65 -19.45 10.96
C GLU A 54 22.55 -20.28 9.66
N ASP A 55 21.33 -20.69 9.27
CA ASP A 55 21.11 -21.41 8.02
C ASP A 55 21.34 -20.48 6.82
N VAL A 56 22.48 -20.69 6.15
CA VAL A 56 22.88 -19.95 4.94
C VAL A 56 21.86 -20.13 3.81
N GLY A 57 21.21 -21.28 3.69
CA GLY A 57 20.22 -21.55 2.65
C GLY A 57 18.97 -20.68 2.82
N VAL A 58 18.48 -20.51 4.06
CA VAL A 58 17.38 -19.60 4.39
C VAL A 58 17.76 -18.15 4.08
N PHE A 59 18.98 -17.76 4.51
CA PHE A 59 19.51 -16.42 4.27
C PHE A 59 19.58 -16.09 2.78
N LEU A 60 20.19 -16.95 1.96
CA LEU A 60 20.35 -16.72 0.53
C LEU A 60 19.02 -16.62 -0.21
N ARG A 61 18.05 -17.47 0.12
CA ARG A 61 16.69 -17.39 -0.47
C ARG A 61 16.03 -16.06 -0.15
N GLN A 62 16.17 -15.58 1.06
CA GLN A 62 15.59 -14.29 1.46
C GLN A 62 16.35 -13.11 0.84
N ALA A 63 17.68 -13.15 0.81
CA ALA A 63 18.49 -12.13 0.16
C ALA A 63 18.15 -12.02 -1.35
N ALA A 64 17.95 -13.16 -2.03
CA ALA A 64 17.51 -13.16 -3.43
C ALA A 64 16.13 -12.50 -3.60
N ARG A 65 15.17 -12.76 -2.69
CA ARG A 65 13.84 -12.09 -2.72
C ARG A 65 13.94 -10.59 -2.49
N VAL A 66 14.77 -10.16 -1.54
CA VAL A 66 15.04 -8.73 -1.29
C VAL A 66 15.67 -8.10 -2.52
N GLY A 67 16.68 -8.75 -3.13
CA GLY A 67 17.31 -8.27 -4.36
C GLY A 67 16.32 -8.13 -5.51
N LEU A 68 15.44 -9.11 -5.71
CA LEU A 68 14.36 -9.05 -6.68
C LEU A 68 13.40 -7.89 -6.39
N GLY A 69 13.01 -7.71 -5.12
CA GLY A 69 12.14 -6.61 -4.70
C GLY A 69 12.75 -5.24 -4.98
N LEU A 70 14.04 -5.06 -4.69
CA LEU A 70 14.78 -3.83 -5.01
C LEU A 70 14.86 -3.61 -6.53
N GLY A 71 15.07 -4.66 -7.32
CA GLY A 71 15.04 -4.59 -8.78
C GLY A 71 13.68 -4.13 -9.31
N VAL A 72 12.59 -4.70 -8.80
CA VAL A 72 11.22 -4.28 -9.14
C VAL A 72 10.98 -2.83 -8.72
N MET A 73 11.42 -2.43 -7.53
CA MET A 73 11.32 -1.04 -7.05
C MET A 73 11.98 -0.06 -8.02
N ILE A 74 13.21 -0.36 -8.46
CA ILE A 74 13.94 0.47 -9.44
C ILE A 74 13.20 0.51 -10.78
N ALA A 75 12.70 -0.63 -11.26
CA ALA A 75 11.95 -0.69 -12.52
C ALA A 75 10.67 0.15 -12.45
N VAL A 76 9.91 0.06 -11.35
CA VAL A 76 8.68 0.85 -11.15
C VAL A 76 9.00 2.34 -11.01
N ALA A 77 10.13 2.71 -10.40
CA ALA A 77 10.55 4.10 -10.28
C ALA A 77 10.78 4.78 -11.65
N GLN A 78 11.04 4.00 -12.72
CA GLN A 78 11.17 4.53 -14.10
C GLN A 78 9.82 4.78 -14.77
N VAL A 79 8.71 4.28 -14.21
CA VAL A 79 7.39 4.43 -14.81
C VAL A 79 6.85 5.84 -14.56
N PRO A 80 6.58 6.63 -15.61
CA PRO A 80 6.08 7.99 -15.41
C PRO A 80 4.69 7.98 -14.79
N PRO A 81 4.36 8.95 -13.91
CA PRO A 81 3.06 9.01 -13.20
C PRO A 81 1.85 9.00 -14.14
N ARG A 82 2.01 9.48 -15.36
CA ARG A 82 0.95 9.43 -16.40
C ARG A 82 0.55 8.01 -16.76
N VAL A 83 1.51 7.10 -16.85
CA VAL A 83 1.25 5.68 -17.13
C VAL A 83 0.58 5.02 -15.93
N LEU A 84 1.09 5.26 -14.71
CA LEU A 84 0.48 4.76 -13.48
C LEU A 84 -0.98 5.19 -13.36
N ARG A 85 -1.27 6.45 -13.67
CA ARG A 85 -2.65 6.97 -13.71
C ARG A 85 -3.51 6.26 -14.74
N ALA A 86 -3.01 6.04 -15.96
CA ALA A 86 -3.77 5.39 -17.02
C ALA A 86 -4.07 3.91 -16.70
N VAL A 87 -3.17 3.24 -15.99
CA VAL A 87 -3.31 1.82 -15.63
C VAL A 87 -4.13 1.63 -14.34
N ALA A 88 -4.19 2.63 -13.45
CA ALA A 88 -4.82 2.53 -12.14
C ALA A 88 -6.24 1.92 -12.13
N PRO A 89 -7.21 2.37 -12.96
CA PRO A 89 -8.56 1.79 -12.97
C PRO A 89 -8.58 0.33 -13.41
N TRP A 90 -7.71 -0.04 -14.36
CA TRP A 90 -7.59 -1.42 -14.83
C TRP A 90 -6.95 -2.32 -13.81
N LEU A 91 -5.90 -1.84 -13.13
CA LEU A 91 -5.25 -2.58 -12.05
C LEU A 91 -6.21 -2.84 -10.89
N TYR A 92 -7.03 -1.85 -10.55
CA TYR A 92 -8.10 -2.01 -9.55
C TYR A 92 -9.14 -3.04 -10.00
N ALA A 93 -9.66 -2.92 -11.22
CA ALA A 93 -10.68 -3.86 -11.74
C ALA A 93 -10.15 -5.30 -11.77
N VAL A 94 -8.94 -5.52 -12.27
CA VAL A 94 -8.28 -6.83 -12.27
C VAL A 94 -8.07 -7.32 -10.84
N GLY A 95 -7.61 -6.47 -9.92
CA GLY A 95 -7.45 -6.83 -8.52
C GLY A 95 -8.74 -7.30 -7.87
N VAL A 96 -9.86 -6.59 -8.08
CA VAL A 96 -11.18 -7.00 -7.58
C VAL A 96 -11.62 -8.32 -8.21
N LEU A 97 -11.47 -8.50 -9.53
CA LEU A 97 -11.80 -9.76 -10.21
C LEU A 97 -10.99 -10.93 -9.64
N LEU A 98 -9.69 -10.73 -9.36
CA LEU A 98 -8.86 -11.75 -8.75
C LEU A 98 -9.27 -12.05 -7.30
N LEU A 99 -9.70 -11.05 -6.52
CA LEU A 99 -10.26 -11.30 -5.18
C LEU A 99 -11.53 -12.12 -5.24
N VAL A 100 -12.43 -11.85 -6.19
CA VAL A 100 -13.63 -12.67 -6.43
C VAL A 100 -13.23 -14.08 -6.85
N ALA A 101 -12.25 -14.24 -7.74
CA ALA A 101 -11.75 -15.55 -8.14
C ALA A 101 -11.21 -16.35 -6.95
N VAL A 102 -10.47 -15.72 -6.03
CA VAL A 102 -10.02 -16.40 -4.79
C VAL A 102 -11.20 -16.85 -3.94
N ALA A 103 -12.23 -16.02 -3.80
CA ALA A 103 -13.42 -16.40 -3.03
C ALA A 103 -14.16 -17.61 -3.62
N LEU A 104 -14.07 -17.80 -4.96
CA LEU A 104 -14.77 -18.90 -5.65
C LEU A 104 -13.92 -20.17 -5.78
N VAL A 105 -12.63 -20.04 -6.08
CA VAL A 105 -11.74 -21.16 -6.47
C VAL A 105 -10.38 -21.16 -5.77
N GLY A 106 -10.17 -20.31 -4.77
CA GLY A 106 -8.89 -20.21 -4.07
C GLY A 106 -8.57 -21.43 -3.21
N ASP A 107 -7.28 -21.69 -3.02
CA ASP A 107 -6.79 -22.75 -2.15
C ASP A 107 -6.87 -22.35 -0.68
N ILE A 108 -7.29 -23.32 0.13
CA ILE A 108 -7.30 -23.18 1.60
C ILE A 108 -5.91 -23.52 2.14
N ALA A 109 -5.16 -22.51 2.55
CA ALA A 109 -3.89 -22.67 3.23
C ALA A 109 -3.93 -22.06 4.64
N MET A 110 -3.49 -22.80 5.65
CA MET A 110 -3.50 -22.36 7.06
C MET A 110 -4.88 -21.91 7.56
N GLY A 111 -5.97 -22.56 7.11
CA GLY A 111 -7.32 -22.25 7.54
C GLY A 111 -7.97 -21.02 6.88
N ALA A 112 -7.37 -20.48 5.82
CA ALA A 112 -7.92 -19.36 5.08
C ALA A 112 -7.70 -19.51 3.56
N GLN A 113 -8.72 -19.12 2.78
CA GLN A 113 -8.72 -19.16 1.33
C GLN A 113 -8.23 -17.82 0.80
N ARG A 114 -6.91 -17.69 0.56
CA ARG A 114 -6.26 -16.39 0.23
C ARG A 114 -5.37 -16.45 -1.00
N TRP A 115 -5.08 -17.65 -1.50
CA TRP A 115 -4.07 -17.88 -2.51
C TRP A 115 -4.68 -18.43 -3.79
N LEU A 116 -4.16 -17.99 -4.92
CA LEU A 116 -4.35 -18.65 -6.21
C LEU A 116 -3.08 -19.45 -6.49
N ASP A 117 -3.21 -20.76 -6.60
CA ASP A 117 -2.13 -21.63 -7.06
C ASP A 117 -2.10 -21.65 -8.58
N LEU A 118 -1.05 -21.08 -9.16
CA LEU A 118 -0.80 -21.07 -10.60
C LEU A 118 0.13 -22.20 -11.03
N GLY A 119 0.35 -23.19 -10.16
CA GLY A 119 1.20 -24.36 -10.38
C GLY A 119 2.69 -24.11 -10.13
N PHE A 120 3.24 -23.01 -10.62
CA PHE A 120 4.64 -22.62 -10.42
C PHE A 120 4.83 -21.50 -9.40
N ILE A 121 3.77 -20.75 -9.09
CA ILE A 121 3.80 -19.66 -8.11
C ILE A 121 2.46 -19.58 -7.37
N ARG A 122 2.51 -19.38 -6.06
CA ARG A 122 1.35 -19.01 -5.27
C ARG A 122 1.24 -17.50 -5.22
N PHE A 123 0.09 -17.00 -5.64
CA PHE A 123 -0.15 -15.59 -5.79
C PHE A 123 -1.32 -15.15 -4.88
N GLN A 124 -1.13 -14.03 -4.14
CA GLN A 124 -2.14 -13.45 -3.27
C GLN A 124 -2.67 -12.14 -3.88
N PRO A 125 -3.90 -12.10 -4.40
CA PRO A 125 -4.45 -10.91 -5.03
C PRO A 125 -4.56 -9.68 -4.14
N SER A 126 -4.75 -9.85 -2.84
CA SER A 126 -4.78 -8.74 -1.89
C SER A 126 -3.46 -7.96 -1.82
N GLU A 127 -2.31 -8.56 -2.22
CA GLU A 127 -1.04 -7.84 -2.33
C GLU A 127 -1.07 -6.76 -3.42
N ILE A 128 -1.71 -7.05 -4.56
CA ILE A 128 -1.94 -6.05 -5.61
C ILE A 128 -2.87 -4.94 -5.09
N MET A 129 -3.92 -5.28 -4.34
CA MET A 129 -4.89 -4.30 -3.88
C MET A 129 -4.30 -3.24 -2.95
N LYS A 130 -3.24 -3.55 -2.22
CA LYS A 130 -2.51 -2.56 -1.40
C LYS A 130 -1.95 -1.39 -2.24
N ILE A 131 -1.66 -1.64 -3.50
CA ILE A 131 -1.16 -0.62 -4.45
C ILE A 131 -2.29 -0.12 -5.35
N ALA A 132 -3.11 -1.02 -5.85
CA ALA A 132 -4.16 -0.71 -6.84
C ALA A 132 -5.24 0.21 -6.28
N LEU A 133 -5.67 0.00 -5.02
CA LEU A 133 -6.72 0.82 -4.42
C LEU A 133 -6.29 2.28 -4.19
N PRO A 134 -5.14 2.58 -3.54
CA PRO A 134 -4.68 3.96 -3.43
C PRO A 134 -4.50 4.66 -4.78
N LEU A 135 -3.95 3.95 -5.78
CA LEU A 135 -3.81 4.48 -7.13
C LEU A 135 -5.16 4.78 -7.78
N ALA A 136 -6.15 3.89 -7.63
CA ALA A 136 -7.50 4.09 -8.17
C ALA A 136 -8.22 5.27 -7.49
N CYS A 137 -8.07 5.41 -6.16
CA CYS A 137 -8.59 6.57 -5.43
C CYS A 137 -7.96 7.88 -5.92
N ALA A 138 -6.64 7.90 -6.08
CA ALA A 138 -5.91 9.06 -6.58
C ALA A 138 -6.29 9.39 -8.04
N TRP A 139 -6.44 8.36 -8.90
CA TRP A 139 -6.93 8.52 -10.26
C TRP A 139 -8.33 9.14 -10.28
N TYR A 140 -9.24 8.64 -9.45
CA TYR A 140 -10.63 9.14 -9.43
C TYR A 140 -10.72 10.59 -8.93
N LEU A 141 -9.84 11.00 -8.02
CA LEU A 141 -9.77 12.38 -7.48
C LEU A 141 -9.06 13.36 -8.40
N HIS A 142 -8.24 12.90 -9.36
CA HIS A 142 -7.37 13.77 -10.16
C HIS A 142 -8.08 14.91 -10.88
N ASP A 143 -9.22 14.62 -11.48
CA ASP A 143 -9.99 15.61 -12.28
C ASP A 143 -11.18 16.20 -11.49
N ARG A 144 -11.17 16.09 -10.16
CA ARG A 144 -12.26 16.55 -9.30
C ARG A 144 -11.86 17.71 -8.41
N PRO A 145 -12.78 18.63 -8.11
CA PRO A 145 -12.49 19.71 -7.17
C PRO A 145 -12.23 19.16 -5.77
N LEU A 146 -11.27 19.78 -5.08
CA LEU A 146 -10.92 19.46 -3.70
C LEU A 146 -11.33 20.64 -2.78
N PRO A 147 -11.84 20.36 -1.59
CA PRO A 147 -12.12 19.05 -0.96
C PRO A 147 -13.28 18.31 -1.65
N PRO A 148 -13.25 16.94 -1.63
CA PRO A 148 -14.26 16.14 -2.31
C PRO A 148 -15.66 16.35 -1.74
N ASP A 149 -16.65 16.43 -2.63
CA ASP A 149 -18.07 16.50 -2.27
C ASP A 149 -18.62 15.15 -1.80
N PHE A 150 -19.84 15.14 -1.27
CA PHE A 150 -20.46 13.93 -0.72
C PHE A 150 -20.60 12.81 -1.78
N ARG A 151 -20.90 13.13 -3.03
CA ARG A 151 -21.04 12.14 -4.10
C ARG A 151 -19.70 11.47 -4.42
N THR A 152 -18.65 12.28 -4.51
CA THR A 152 -17.27 11.79 -4.69
C THR A 152 -16.84 10.89 -3.53
N LEU A 153 -17.16 11.28 -2.28
CA LEU A 153 -16.88 10.46 -1.10
C LEU A 153 -17.63 9.14 -1.10
N LEU A 154 -18.88 9.13 -1.54
CA LEU A 154 -19.69 7.90 -1.63
C LEU A 154 -19.06 6.91 -2.63
N VAL A 155 -18.65 7.38 -3.80
CA VAL A 155 -17.99 6.53 -4.81
C VAL A 155 -16.66 5.98 -4.27
N LEU A 156 -15.85 6.81 -3.61
CA LEU A 156 -14.61 6.37 -2.99
C LEU A 156 -14.86 5.38 -1.85
N ALA A 157 -15.90 5.60 -1.03
CA ALA A 157 -16.27 4.66 0.02
C ALA A 157 -16.64 3.29 -0.57
N VAL A 158 -17.43 3.24 -1.64
CA VAL A 158 -17.76 1.98 -2.33
C VAL A 158 -16.51 1.34 -2.91
N ALA A 159 -15.65 2.12 -3.57
CA ALA A 159 -14.39 1.61 -4.14
C ALA A 159 -13.45 1.04 -3.06
N ILE A 160 -13.46 1.59 -1.85
CA ILE A 160 -12.66 1.08 -0.72
C ILE A 160 -13.35 -0.15 -0.11
N LEU A 161 -14.64 -0.08 0.14
CA LEU A 161 -15.37 -1.14 0.85
C LEU A 161 -15.42 -2.45 0.07
N VAL A 162 -15.57 -2.41 -1.26
CA VAL A 162 -15.65 -3.63 -2.08
C VAL A 162 -14.45 -4.55 -1.86
N PRO A 163 -13.20 -4.15 -2.11
CA PRO A 163 -12.06 -5.04 -1.88
C PRO A 163 -11.84 -5.35 -0.39
N VAL A 164 -12.10 -4.40 0.50
CA VAL A 164 -11.95 -4.59 1.95
C VAL A 164 -12.86 -5.70 2.47
N LEU A 165 -14.14 -5.72 2.07
CA LEU A 165 -15.08 -6.76 2.45
C LEU A 165 -14.70 -8.12 1.84
N LEU A 166 -14.32 -8.16 0.57
CA LEU A 166 -13.87 -9.41 -0.08
C LEU A 166 -12.65 -10.00 0.63
N ILE A 167 -11.69 -9.16 1.08
CA ILE A 167 -10.52 -9.61 1.83
C ILE A 167 -10.89 -10.04 3.25
N ALA A 168 -11.83 -9.34 3.89
CA ALA A 168 -12.30 -9.67 5.23
C ALA A 168 -13.00 -11.04 5.27
N GLU A 169 -13.78 -11.39 4.22
CA GLU A 169 -14.38 -12.70 4.06
C GLU A 169 -13.36 -13.84 3.89
N GLN A 170 -12.15 -13.52 3.40
CA GLN A 170 -11.02 -14.46 3.30
C GLN A 170 -10.28 -14.66 4.64
N PRO A 171 -10.90 -14.49 5.77
CA PRO A 171 -10.45 -14.19 7.15
C PRO A 171 -9.07 -13.50 7.25
N ASP A 172 -8.84 -12.45 6.46
CA ASP A 172 -7.60 -11.65 6.48
C ASP A 172 -7.85 -10.20 6.92
N LEU A 173 -8.20 -10.04 8.21
CA LEU A 173 -8.47 -8.72 8.78
C LEU A 173 -7.27 -7.78 8.74
N GLY A 174 -6.05 -8.31 8.89
CA GLY A 174 -4.83 -7.50 8.85
C GLY A 174 -4.67 -6.82 7.50
N THR A 175 -4.78 -7.59 6.42
CA THR A 175 -4.66 -7.06 5.05
C THR A 175 -5.86 -6.19 4.68
N SER A 176 -7.09 -6.55 5.08
CA SER A 176 -8.28 -5.73 4.81
C SER A 176 -8.18 -4.34 5.46
N LEU A 177 -7.69 -4.27 6.71
CA LEU A 177 -7.46 -3.01 7.41
C LEU A 177 -6.35 -2.19 6.74
N LEU A 178 -5.26 -2.82 6.31
CA LEU A 178 -4.16 -2.15 5.62
C LEU A 178 -4.61 -1.55 4.28
N VAL A 179 -5.40 -2.31 3.51
CA VAL A 179 -5.99 -1.85 2.23
C VAL A 179 -6.97 -0.69 2.49
N ALA A 180 -7.85 -0.81 3.50
CA ALA A 180 -8.75 0.26 3.90
C ALA A 180 -8.00 1.53 4.30
N ALA A 181 -6.93 1.39 5.11
CA ALA A 181 -6.08 2.50 5.52
C ALA A 181 -5.39 3.18 4.33
N GLY A 182 -4.89 2.39 3.36
CA GLY A 182 -4.26 2.93 2.15
C GLY A 182 -5.20 3.80 1.32
N GLY A 183 -6.41 3.31 1.03
CA GLY A 183 -7.44 4.09 0.34
C GLY A 183 -7.95 5.27 1.16
N GLY A 184 -8.21 5.04 2.46
CA GLY A 184 -8.67 6.07 3.39
C GLY A 184 -7.68 7.22 3.55
N LEU A 185 -6.37 6.93 3.57
CA LEU A 185 -5.32 7.93 3.65
C LEU A 185 -5.31 8.85 2.42
N VAL A 186 -5.53 8.30 1.20
CA VAL A 186 -5.64 9.12 0.00
C VAL A 186 -6.81 10.09 0.11
N VAL A 187 -7.97 9.63 0.59
CA VAL A 187 -9.16 10.46 0.79
C VAL A 187 -8.92 11.54 1.87
N LEU A 188 -8.23 11.18 2.94
CA LEU A 188 -7.86 12.11 4.02
C LEU A 188 -6.94 13.22 3.47
N LEU A 189 -5.90 12.86 2.72
CA LEU A 189 -4.95 13.81 2.13
C LEU A 189 -5.57 14.67 1.02
N ALA A 190 -6.68 14.25 0.42
CA ALA A 190 -7.47 15.06 -0.51
C ALA A 190 -8.24 16.21 0.18
N GLY A 191 -8.08 16.38 1.50
CA GLY A 191 -8.69 17.45 2.26
C GLY A 191 -10.08 17.12 2.80
N LEU A 192 -10.25 15.90 3.31
CA LEU A 192 -11.51 15.47 3.93
C LEU A 192 -11.92 16.43 5.05
N GLN A 193 -13.15 16.93 4.98
CA GLN A 193 -13.67 17.88 5.97
C GLN A 193 -13.80 17.21 7.34
N LEU A 194 -13.45 17.94 8.40
CA LEU A 194 -13.42 17.42 9.78
C LEU A 194 -14.76 16.75 10.20
N ARG A 195 -15.89 17.27 9.73
CA ARG A 195 -17.22 16.67 10.01
C ARG A 195 -17.33 15.21 9.54
N TYR A 196 -16.73 14.86 8.38
CA TYR A 196 -16.75 13.49 7.88
C TYR A 196 -15.78 12.60 8.66
N ILE A 197 -14.64 13.13 9.09
CA ILE A 197 -13.68 12.43 9.95
C ILE A 197 -14.34 12.09 11.29
N LEU A 198 -14.96 13.08 11.92
CA LEU A 198 -15.67 12.89 13.19
C LEU A 198 -16.87 11.95 13.04
N GLY A 199 -17.64 12.07 11.97
CA GLY A 199 -18.76 11.18 11.67
C GLY A 199 -18.32 9.73 11.47
N LEU A 200 -17.25 9.51 10.68
CA LEU A 200 -16.67 8.18 10.48
C LEU A 200 -16.09 7.63 11.77
N GLY A 201 -15.38 8.44 12.55
CA GLY A 201 -14.85 8.04 13.86
C GLY A 201 -15.95 7.61 14.83
N ALA A 202 -17.05 8.36 14.91
CA ALA A 202 -18.20 8.01 15.72
C ALA A 202 -18.89 6.73 15.24
N LEU A 203 -19.03 6.56 13.92
CA LEU A 203 -19.59 5.34 13.32
C LEU A 203 -18.72 4.12 13.64
N LEU A 204 -17.41 4.22 13.47
CA LEU A 204 -16.46 3.13 13.78
C LEU A 204 -16.47 2.80 15.27
N ALA A 205 -16.45 3.80 16.15
CA ALA A 205 -16.54 3.58 17.58
C ALA A 205 -17.84 2.87 17.98
N GLY A 206 -18.97 3.28 17.39
CA GLY A 206 -20.26 2.60 17.59
C GLY A 206 -20.35 1.20 16.98
N ALA A 207 -19.58 0.94 15.91
CA ALA A 207 -19.54 -0.37 15.26
C ALA A 207 -18.68 -1.39 16.04
N VAL A 208 -17.71 -0.96 16.87
CA VAL A 208 -16.81 -1.87 17.61
C VAL A 208 -17.55 -2.95 18.41
N PRO A 209 -18.58 -2.64 19.23
CA PRO A 209 -19.30 -3.66 19.98
C PRO A 209 -20.01 -4.67 19.06
N VAL A 210 -20.54 -4.19 17.95
CA VAL A 210 -21.23 -5.05 16.96
C VAL A 210 -20.22 -5.95 16.26
N LEU A 211 -19.13 -5.39 15.76
CA LEU A 211 -18.05 -6.13 15.08
C LEU A 211 -17.44 -7.20 15.98
N TRP A 212 -17.32 -6.92 17.29
CA TRP A 212 -16.82 -7.90 18.27
C TRP A 212 -17.62 -9.21 18.27
N HIS A 213 -18.94 -9.15 18.02
CA HIS A 213 -19.78 -10.33 17.92
C HIS A 213 -19.53 -11.16 16.65
N PHE A 214 -19.09 -10.54 15.56
CA PHE A 214 -18.82 -11.20 14.30
C PHE A 214 -17.37 -11.70 14.14
N LEU A 215 -16.47 -11.36 15.08
CA LEU A 215 -15.09 -11.85 15.07
C LEU A 215 -15.04 -13.35 15.33
N HIS A 216 -14.25 -14.07 14.55
CA HIS A 216 -13.93 -15.47 14.80
C HIS A 216 -13.07 -15.63 16.06
N ASP A 217 -13.18 -16.77 16.74
CA ASP A 217 -12.52 -16.99 18.04
C ASP A 217 -11.01 -16.76 18.00
N TYR A 218 -10.31 -17.16 16.92
CA TYR A 218 -8.89 -16.89 16.76
C TYR A 218 -8.56 -15.38 16.66
N GLN A 219 -9.47 -14.58 16.09
CA GLN A 219 -9.30 -13.13 15.96
C GLN A 219 -9.50 -12.45 17.32
N ARG A 220 -10.54 -12.88 18.06
CA ARG A 220 -10.78 -12.42 19.44
C ARG A 220 -9.58 -12.73 20.34
N GLN A 221 -9.05 -13.96 20.25
CA GLN A 221 -7.88 -14.35 21.04
C GLN A 221 -6.66 -13.48 20.73
N ARG A 222 -6.39 -13.14 19.47
CA ARG A 222 -5.29 -12.22 19.10
C ARG A 222 -5.45 -10.85 19.74
N VAL A 223 -6.66 -10.28 19.68
CA VAL A 223 -6.94 -8.97 20.29
C VAL A 223 -6.77 -9.05 21.81
N LEU A 224 -7.30 -10.10 22.45
CA LEU A 224 -7.18 -10.29 23.89
C LEU A 224 -5.72 -10.50 24.33
N THR A 225 -4.93 -11.28 23.61
CA THR A 225 -3.51 -11.47 23.89
C THR A 225 -2.70 -10.18 23.72
N PHE A 226 -3.11 -9.31 22.78
CA PHE A 226 -2.47 -8.01 22.60
C PHE A 226 -2.79 -7.03 23.74
N LEU A 227 -4.02 -7.09 24.27
CA LEU A 227 -4.47 -6.20 25.35
C LEU A 227 -4.04 -6.68 26.74
N ASN A 228 -3.81 -7.96 26.91
CA ASN A 228 -3.41 -8.58 28.19
C ASN A 228 -2.29 -9.61 27.92
N PRO A 229 -1.04 -9.14 27.71
CA PRO A 229 0.13 -9.95 27.38
C PRO A 229 0.59 -10.86 28.55
#